data_071ae3113ec6dcbdddf45bcd1a8e85eb
#
_entry.id   071ae3113ec6dcbdddf45bcd1a8e85eb
#
_cell.length_a   1.000
_cell.length_b   1.000
_cell.length_c   1.000
_cell.angle_alpha   90.00
_cell.angle_beta   90.00
_cell.angle_gamma   90.00
#
_symmetry.space_group_name_H-M   'P 1'
#
loop_
_entity.id
_entity.type
_entity.pdbx_description
1 polymer ?
#
loop_
_entity_poly.entity_id
_entity_poly.type
_entity_poly.pdbx_seq_one_letter_code
_entity_poly.pdbx_strand_id
1 'polypeptide(L)'
;MTQEEKYMKEAIKQAKKAAVIGDVPIGCVIVEDDKIIARAYNQRNKKKTTLAHAELLAIQKASKKVNDWRLEDCTMYITLEPCQMCAGAIVQARIPKVVIGAMNPKAGC
;
A
#
# COMPACT_ATOMS: atom_id res chain seq x y z
N MET A 1 14.26 13.57 10.41
CA MET A 1 13.11 12.83 9.83
C MET A 1 13.08 11.45 10.46
N THR A 2 11.91 11.05 10.97
CA THR A 2 11.73 9.69 11.52
C THR A 2 11.70 8.66 10.38
N GLN A 3 11.88 7.39 10.74
CA GLN A 3 11.73 6.29 9.77
C GLN A 3 10.33 6.25 9.17
N GLU A 4 9.31 6.48 10.00
CA GLU A 4 7.93 6.48 9.52
C GLU A 4 7.69 7.59 8.50
N GLU A 5 8.22 8.79 8.75
CA GLU A 5 8.12 9.90 7.81
C GLU A 5 8.86 9.59 6.50
N LYS A 6 10.03 8.96 6.59
CA LYS A 6 10.82 8.56 5.43
C LYS A 6 10.04 7.62 4.52
N TYR A 7 9.45 6.57 5.08
CA TYR A 7 8.70 5.60 4.30
C TYR A 7 7.36 6.17 3.81
N MET A 8 6.72 7.04 4.60
CA MET A 8 5.51 7.71 4.13
C MET A 8 5.80 8.64 2.94
N LYS A 9 6.95 9.29 2.92
CA LYS A 9 7.38 10.08 1.75
C LYS A 9 7.50 9.21 0.50
N GLU A 10 8.03 7.99 0.64
CA GLU A 10 8.11 7.05 -0.49
C GLU A 10 6.72 6.63 -0.97
N ALA A 11 5.79 6.42 -0.05
CA ALA A 11 4.39 6.13 -0.40
C ALA A 11 3.75 7.31 -1.14
N ILE A 12 4.02 8.53 -0.70
CA ILE A 12 3.51 9.75 -1.36
C ILE A 12 4.06 9.86 -2.79
N LYS A 13 5.31 9.51 -3.01
CA LYS A 13 5.88 9.47 -4.36
C LYS A 13 5.11 8.51 -5.27
N GLN A 14 4.69 7.37 -4.74
CA GLN A 14 3.85 6.44 -5.48
C GLN A 14 2.46 7.04 -5.78
N ALA A 15 1.87 7.75 -4.81
CA ALA A 15 0.59 8.43 -5.01
C ALA A 15 0.65 9.43 -6.17
N LYS A 16 1.76 10.14 -6.31
CA LYS A 16 1.97 11.09 -7.42
C LYS A 16 1.99 10.38 -8.77
N LYS A 17 2.50 9.15 -8.83
CA LYS A 17 2.47 8.36 -10.06
C LYS A 17 1.03 8.01 -10.47
N ALA A 18 0.18 7.69 -9.50
CA ALA A 18 -1.24 7.45 -9.77
C ALA A 18 -1.91 8.72 -10.33
N ALA A 19 -1.63 9.88 -9.74
CA ALA A 19 -2.17 11.16 -10.21
C ALA A 19 -1.79 11.43 -11.67
N VAL A 20 -0.54 11.13 -12.05
CA VAL A 20 -0.04 11.34 -13.42
C VAL A 20 -0.84 10.55 -14.44
N ILE A 21 -1.27 9.34 -14.11
CA ILE A 21 -2.06 8.50 -15.01
C ILE A 21 -3.57 8.69 -14.85
N GLY A 22 -3.99 9.71 -14.08
CA GLY A 22 -5.42 10.04 -13.93
C GLY A 22 -6.18 9.12 -12.98
N ASP A 23 -5.48 8.39 -12.12
CA ASP A 23 -6.12 7.57 -11.10
C ASP A 23 -6.16 8.30 -9.76
N VAL A 24 -6.90 7.75 -8.79
CA VAL A 24 -6.94 8.29 -7.44
C VAL A 24 -5.51 8.26 -6.86
N PRO A 25 -5.01 9.38 -6.32
CA PRO A 25 -3.61 9.47 -5.89
C PRO A 25 -3.36 8.76 -4.56
N ILE A 26 -3.31 7.45 -4.60
CA ILE A 26 -3.01 6.61 -3.46
C ILE A 26 -1.74 5.82 -3.75
N GLY A 27 -0.80 5.84 -2.82
CA GLY A 27 0.46 5.12 -2.92
C GLY A 27 0.73 4.31 -1.67
N CYS A 28 1.48 3.22 -1.85
CA CYS A 28 1.74 2.24 -0.81
C CYS A 28 3.15 1.71 -0.93
N VAL A 29 3.84 1.56 0.22
CA VAL A 29 5.08 0.80 0.28
C VAL A 29 4.98 -0.21 1.41
N ILE A 30 5.65 -1.36 1.23
CA ILE A 30 5.76 -2.39 2.25
C ILE A 30 7.23 -2.54 2.60
N VAL A 31 7.52 -2.56 3.90
CA VAL A 31 8.88 -2.56 4.45
C VAL A 31 9.09 -3.81 5.28
N GLU A 32 10.24 -4.47 5.10
CA GLU A 32 10.71 -5.57 5.92
C GLU A 32 12.19 -5.36 6.20
N ASP A 33 12.60 -5.49 7.46
CA ASP A 33 14.01 -5.28 7.88
C ASP A 33 14.58 -3.94 7.40
N ASP A 34 13.83 -2.86 7.61
CA ASP A 34 14.20 -1.50 7.21
C ASP A 34 14.46 -1.33 5.72
N LYS A 35 13.93 -2.24 4.89
CA LYS A 35 14.05 -2.18 3.43
C LYS A 35 12.66 -2.17 2.80
N ILE A 36 12.48 -1.32 1.81
CA ILE A 36 11.25 -1.31 1.01
C ILE A 36 11.33 -2.53 0.09
N ILE A 37 10.37 -3.46 0.26
CA ILE A 37 10.28 -4.67 -0.57
C ILE A 37 9.19 -4.57 -1.63
N ALA A 38 8.29 -3.60 -1.52
CA ALA A 38 7.25 -3.38 -2.53
C ALA A 38 6.84 -1.92 -2.57
N ARG A 39 6.61 -1.41 -3.78
CA ARG A 39 6.05 -0.09 -4.04
C ARG A 39 4.91 -0.25 -5.01
N ALA A 40 3.80 0.45 -4.77
CA ALA A 40 2.66 0.39 -5.68
C ALA A 40 1.80 1.65 -5.57
N TYR A 41 0.98 1.86 -6.58
CA TYR A 41 0.05 2.98 -6.63
C TYR A 41 -1.23 2.52 -7.35
N ASN A 42 -2.33 3.25 -7.15
CA ASN A 42 -3.60 2.92 -7.78
C ASN A 42 -3.49 2.93 -9.30
N GLN A 43 -3.98 1.86 -9.92
CA GLN A 43 -3.97 1.68 -11.37
C GLN A 43 -5.29 1.07 -11.87
N ARG A 44 -6.42 1.41 -11.23
CA ARG A 44 -7.73 0.82 -11.59
C ARG A 44 -8.09 1.07 -13.05
N ASN A 45 -7.89 2.30 -13.51
CA ASN A 45 -8.24 2.68 -14.88
C ASN A 45 -7.28 2.08 -15.90
N LYS A 46 -5.99 2.06 -15.58
CA LYS A 46 -4.96 1.51 -16.47
C LYS A 46 -5.10 -0.01 -16.61
N LYS A 47 -5.30 -0.71 -15.50
CA LYS A 47 -5.42 -2.18 -15.49
C LYS A 47 -6.85 -2.67 -15.69
N LYS A 48 -7.81 -1.73 -15.71
CA LYS A 48 -9.24 -2.02 -15.93
C LYS A 48 -9.78 -3.06 -14.95
N THR A 49 -9.41 -2.94 -13.69
CA THR A 49 -9.90 -3.82 -12.63
C THR A 49 -10.01 -3.07 -11.31
N THR A 50 -11.11 -3.33 -10.60
CA THR A 50 -11.32 -2.80 -9.26
C THR A 50 -10.26 -3.28 -8.26
N LEU A 51 -9.55 -4.37 -8.57
CA LEU A 51 -8.54 -4.93 -7.68
C LEU A 51 -7.21 -4.17 -7.73
N ALA A 52 -7.01 -3.28 -8.70
CA ALA A 52 -5.74 -2.57 -8.87
C ALA A 52 -5.61 -1.37 -7.92
N HIS A 53 -5.90 -1.57 -6.64
CA HIS A 53 -5.62 -0.63 -5.57
C HIS A 53 -4.15 -0.76 -5.16
N ALA A 54 -3.56 0.36 -4.69
CA ALA A 54 -2.15 0.39 -4.29
C ALA A 54 -1.82 -0.72 -3.28
N GLU A 55 -2.66 -0.92 -2.28
CA GLU A 55 -2.45 -1.92 -1.21
C GLU A 55 -2.42 -3.34 -1.78
N LEU A 56 -3.38 -3.69 -2.64
CA LEU A 56 -3.44 -5.03 -3.21
C LEU A 56 -2.25 -5.31 -4.13
N LEU A 57 -1.86 -4.32 -4.92
CA LEU A 57 -0.69 -4.45 -5.79
C LEU A 57 0.60 -4.59 -4.97
N ALA A 58 0.72 -3.82 -3.87
CA ALA A 58 1.88 -3.90 -2.99
C ALA A 58 1.96 -5.27 -2.30
N ILE A 59 0.83 -5.80 -1.81
CA ILE A 59 0.77 -7.12 -1.18
C ILE A 59 1.24 -8.20 -2.17
N GLN A 60 0.76 -8.15 -3.41
CA GLN A 60 1.17 -9.11 -4.44
C GLN A 60 2.67 -9.06 -4.69
N LYS A 61 3.23 -7.85 -4.81
CA LYS A 61 4.68 -7.67 -5.01
C LYS A 61 5.50 -8.16 -3.82
N ALA A 62 5.06 -7.82 -2.61
CA ALA A 62 5.76 -8.24 -1.38
C ALA A 62 5.74 -9.75 -1.23
N SER A 63 4.60 -10.40 -1.48
CA SER A 63 4.46 -11.85 -1.41
C SER A 63 5.39 -12.56 -2.38
N LYS A 64 5.55 -12.03 -3.58
CA LYS A 64 6.52 -12.56 -4.55
C LYS A 64 7.95 -12.40 -4.04
N LYS A 65 8.26 -11.24 -3.46
CA LYS A 65 9.61 -10.93 -2.98
C LYS A 65 10.03 -11.86 -1.85
N VAL A 66 9.15 -12.11 -0.88
CA VAL A 66 9.44 -12.99 0.26
C VAL A 66 9.13 -14.46 -0.03
N ASN A 67 8.48 -14.75 -1.16
CA ASN A 67 8.05 -16.08 -1.57
C ASN A 67 7.12 -16.74 -0.53
N ASP A 68 6.16 -15.96 0.00
CA ASP A 68 5.18 -16.44 1.00
C ASP A 68 3.96 -15.51 0.93
N TRP A 69 2.78 -16.05 1.24
CA TRP A 69 1.58 -15.23 1.35
C TRP A 69 1.50 -14.50 2.69
N ARG A 70 2.24 -14.96 3.70
CA ARG A 70 2.28 -14.35 5.02
C ARG A 70 3.33 -13.25 5.06
N LEU A 71 2.92 -12.06 5.46
CA LEU A 71 3.79 -10.89 5.53
C LEU A 71 3.94 -10.45 7.00
N GLU A 72 4.23 -11.41 7.87
CA GLU A 72 4.22 -11.25 9.32
C GLU A 72 5.31 -10.32 9.86
N ASP A 73 6.39 -10.15 9.10
CA ASP A 73 7.50 -9.28 9.50
C ASP A 73 7.49 -7.93 8.76
N CYS A 74 6.37 -7.61 8.10
CA CYS A 74 6.26 -6.42 7.25
C CYS A 74 5.45 -5.31 7.91
N THR A 75 5.75 -4.08 7.51
CA THR A 75 4.96 -2.90 7.83
C THR A 75 4.49 -2.26 6.53
N MET A 76 3.21 -1.93 6.45
CA MET A 76 2.65 -1.22 5.30
C MET A 76 2.55 0.27 5.60
N TYR A 77 2.98 1.10 4.66
CA TYR A 77 2.80 2.55 4.69
C TYR A 77 1.87 2.92 3.56
N ILE A 78 0.71 3.47 3.89
CA ILE A 78 -0.34 3.81 2.93
C ILE A 78 -0.76 5.27 3.11
N THR A 79 -0.89 6.00 2.00
CA THR A 79 -1.16 7.45 2.05
C THR A 79 -2.57 7.77 2.49
N LEU A 80 -3.53 6.88 2.25
CA LEU A 80 -4.92 7.05 2.65
C LEU A 80 -5.42 5.78 3.32
N GLU A 81 -6.27 5.91 4.34
CA GLU A 81 -6.86 4.77 5.05
C GLU A 81 -7.47 3.77 4.06
N PRO A 82 -7.12 2.46 4.18
CA PRO A 82 -7.63 1.44 3.26
C PRO A 82 -9.15 1.30 3.30
N CYS A 83 -9.73 0.99 2.14
CA CYS A 83 -11.14 0.60 2.05
C CYS A 83 -11.34 -0.81 2.62
N GLN A 84 -12.60 -1.27 2.69
CA GLN A 84 -12.93 -2.59 3.24
C GLN A 84 -12.20 -3.73 2.53
N MET A 85 -12.14 -3.69 1.21
CA MET A 85 -11.46 -4.72 0.43
C MET A 85 -9.98 -4.81 0.78
N CYS A 86 -9.30 -3.67 0.83
CA CYS A 86 -7.87 -3.62 1.12
C CYS A 86 -7.57 -3.93 2.59
N ALA A 87 -8.41 -3.45 3.51
CA ALA A 87 -8.27 -3.78 4.93
C ALA A 87 -8.38 -5.29 5.15
N GLY A 88 -9.34 -5.94 4.47
CA GLY A 88 -9.48 -7.39 4.52
C GLY A 88 -8.26 -8.11 4.01
N ALA A 89 -7.70 -7.65 2.90
CA ALA A 89 -6.49 -8.25 2.33
C ALA A 89 -5.28 -8.10 3.26
N ILE A 90 -5.13 -6.94 3.91
CA ILE A 90 -4.07 -6.69 4.88
C ILE A 90 -4.15 -7.69 6.04
N VAL A 91 -5.36 -7.89 6.57
CA VAL A 91 -5.59 -8.85 7.66
C VAL A 91 -5.27 -10.28 7.20
N GLN A 92 -5.73 -10.66 6.01
CA GLN A 92 -5.48 -11.99 5.46
C GLN A 92 -3.99 -12.23 5.19
N ALA A 93 -3.25 -11.21 4.79
CA ALA A 93 -1.81 -11.30 4.55
C ALA A 93 -1.00 -11.30 5.85
N ARG A 94 -1.63 -11.10 7.01
CA ARG A 94 -0.98 -11.09 8.33
C ARG A 94 0.02 -9.95 8.52
N ILE A 95 -0.22 -8.81 7.90
CA ILE A 95 0.62 -7.62 8.11
C ILE A 95 0.32 -7.04 9.50
N PRO A 96 1.29 -7.01 10.42
CA PRO A 96 1.01 -6.64 11.81
C PRO A 96 0.90 -5.13 12.06
N LYS A 97 1.46 -4.30 11.17
CA LYS A 97 1.48 -2.86 11.38
C LYS A 97 1.18 -2.12 10.08
N VAL A 98 0.26 -1.16 10.16
CA VAL A 98 -0.08 -0.28 9.05
C VAL A 98 0.03 1.17 9.52
N VAL A 99 0.80 1.97 8.80
CA VAL A 99 0.95 3.41 9.05
C VAL A 99 0.15 4.15 7.98
N ILE A 100 -0.79 4.97 8.40
CA ILE A 100 -1.76 5.63 7.53
C ILE A 100 -1.44 7.13 7.48
N GLY A 101 -1.35 7.68 6.26
CA GLY A 101 -1.08 9.10 6.08
C GLY A 101 -2.28 10.00 6.36
N ALA A 102 -3.46 9.59 5.91
CA ALA A 102 -4.71 10.33 6.12
C ALA A 102 -5.89 9.38 6.24
N MET A 103 -6.88 9.74 7.05
CA MET A 103 -8.10 8.94 7.22
C MET A 103 -9.07 9.18 6.06
N ASN A 104 -9.82 8.15 5.71
CA ASN A 104 -10.82 8.22 4.64
C ASN A 104 -12.22 8.22 5.26
N PRO A 105 -12.91 9.36 5.35
CA PRO A 105 -14.20 9.43 6.02
C PRO A 105 -15.34 8.74 5.27
N LYS A 106 -15.14 8.42 3.99
CA LYS A 106 -16.21 7.81 3.17
C LYS A 106 -16.14 6.30 3.13
N ALA A 107 -14.95 5.73 3.07
CA ALA A 107 -14.77 4.30 2.81
C ALA A 107 -13.71 3.62 3.69
N GLY A 108 -13.20 4.34 4.69
CA GLY A 108 -12.15 3.83 5.55
C GLY A 108 -12.63 2.75 6.53
N CYS A 109 -11.71 1.92 6.94
CA CYS A 109 -11.89 0.89 7.95
C CYS A 109 -10.84 1.08 9.06
#